data_440afd63c6c4d3b2e9d3c99266fd12b5
#
_entry.id   440afd63c6c4d3b2e9d3c99266fd12b5
#
_cell.length_a   1.000
_cell.length_b   1.000
_cell.length_c   1.000
_cell.angle_alpha   90.00
_cell.angle_beta   90.00
_cell.angle_gamma   90.00
#
_symmetry.space_group_name_H-M   'P 1'
#
loop_
_entity.id
_entity.type
_entity.pdbx_description
1 polymer ?
#
loop_
_entity_poly.entity_id
_entity_poly.type
_entity_poly.pdbx_seq_one_letter_code
_entity_poly.pdbx_strand_id
1 'polypeptide(L)'
;MDEEFPRIYRPSPESREVLLGLRSRHRLVKMRTMAKNSVHALAISVGLPLKRRLLTKGGREMLLAAPMSPVMSQQREQWVSLLDELDRRIAPLDAWLQEQAQGDLRVERLRTHPGLGVLTSLCVVHLLSPVQRFATSRKVVAYVGLDPMERSSAEKKRYLGISKEGSGLLRFLLVEAARAAIKVDPELNRFSRRLVYRRGPQKAIVAVARKLLIRAYIMLRDEIDYAVFLRRGVEARSARNSHRLNVPEA
;
A
#
# COMPACT_ATOMS: atom_id res chain seq x y z
N MET A 1 24.82 -5.53 -37.30
CA MET A 1 24.59 -4.75 -36.05
C MET A 1 23.76 -5.63 -35.15
N ASP A 2 24.43 -6.31 -34.20
CA ASP A 2 23.73 -7.10 -33.18
C ASP A 2 23.10 -6.13 -32.21
N GLU A 3 21.82 -5.79 -32.38
CA GLU A 3 21.05 -5.08 -31.38
C GLU A 3 20.87 -6.03 -30.19
N GLU A 4 21.69 -5.84 -29.14
CA GLU A 4 21.46 -6.54 -27.89
C GLU A 4 20.05 -6.14 -27.35
N PHE A 5 19.18 -7.12 -27.36
CA PHE A 5 17.84 -6.94 -26.70
C PHE A 5 18.03 -6.47 -25.26
N PRO A 6 17.28 -5.45 -24.81
CA PRO A 6 17.42 -4.94 -23.45
C PRO A 6 17.12 -6.06 -22.44
N ARG A 7 18.07 -6.37 -21.58
CA ARG A 7 17.94 -7.42 -20.56
C ARG A 7 16.83 -7.08 -19.57
N ILE A 8 15.78 -7.91 -19.54
CA ILE A 8 14.70 -7.78 -18.58
C ILE A 8 15.17 -8.29 -17.21
N TYR A 9 15.04 -7.45 -16.19
CA TYR A 9 15.33 -7.87 -14.82
C TYR A 9 14.36 -8.97 -14.36
N ARG A 10 14.89 -10.11 -13.91
CA ARG A 10 14.14 -11.22 -13.35
C ARG A 10 14.40 -11.28 -11.84
N PRO A 11 13.35 -11.16 -10.99
CA PRO A 11 13.51 -11.30 -9.55
C PRO A 11 14.04 -12.68 -9.14
N SER A 12 14.78 -12.76 -8.03
CA SER A 12 15.26 -14.02 -7.48
C SER A 12 14.11 -15.01 -7.21
N PRO A 13 14.37 -16.32 -7.14
CA PRO A 13 13.36 -17.31 -6.77
C PRO A 13 12.65 -16.97 -5.46
N GLU A 14 13.41 -16.62 -4.42
CA GLU A 14 12.91 -16.19 -3.11
C GLU A 14 11.97 -14.97 -3.21
N SER A 15 12.42 -13.93 -3.92
CA SER A 15 11.58 -12.74 -4.13
C SER A 15 10.29 -13.06 -4.87
N ARG A 16 10.33 -14.00 -5.82
CA ARG A 16 9.13 -14.43 -6.55
C ARG A 16 8.16 -15.18 -5.63
N GLU A 17 8.69 -16.02 -4.73
CA GLU A 17 7.90 -16.77 -3.77
C GLU A 17 7.19 -15.84 -2.76
N VAL A 18 7.93 -14.92 -2.13
CA VAL A 18 7.34 -13.93 -1.22
C VAL A 18 6.29 -13.06 -1.92
N LEU A 19 6.56 -12.60 -3.14
CA LEU A 19 5.59 -11.83 -3.93
C LEU A 19 4.37 -12.67 -4.33
N LEU A 20 4.51 -13.97 -4.55
CA LEU A 20 3.41 -14.89 -4.79
C LEU A 20 2.54 -15.04 -3.54
N GLY A 21 3.15 -15.27 -2.38
CA GLY A 21 2.46 -15.34 -1.08
C GLY A 21 1.66 -14.07 -0.78
N LEU A 22 2.28 -12.89 -0.96
CA LEU A 22 1.60 -11.60 -0.81
C LEU A 22 0.40 -11.44 -1.75
N ARG A 23 0.51 -11.86 -3.02
CA ARG A 23 -0.59 -11.81 -3.99
C ARG A 23 -1.71 -12.77 -3.63
N SER A 24 -1.38 -13.99 -3.23
CA SER A 24 -2.34 -15.02 -2.80
C SER A 24 -3.13 -14.56 -1.58
N ARG A 25 -2.42 -14.07 -0.55
CA ARG A 25 -3.05 -13.48 0.62
C ARG A 25 -3.99 -12.31 0.23
N HIS A 26 -3.53 -11.40 -0.61
CA HIS A 26 -4.34 -10.25 -1.03
C HIS A 26 -5.62 -10.66 -1.77
N ARG A 27 -5.56 -11.71 -2.61
CA ARG A 27 -6.74 -12.27 -3.28
C ARG A 27 -7.73 -12.84 -2.28
N LEU A 28 -7.27 -13.65 -1.31
CA LEU A 28 -8.13 -14.20 -0.26
C LEU A 28 -8.78 -13.10 0.58
N VAL A 29 -8.03 -12.06 0.95
CA VAL A 29 -8.57 -10.90 1.68
C VAL A 29 -9.63 -10.15 0.87
N LYS A 30 -9.47 -10.03 -0.45
CA LYS A 30 -10.53 -9.47 -1.31
C LYS A 30 -11.79 -10.32 -1.30
N MET A 31 -11.65 -11.64 -1.45
CA MET A 31 -12.79 -12.58 -1.38
C MET A 31 -13.49 -12.49 -0.02
N ARG A 32 -12.72 -12.46 1.07
CA ARG A 32 -13.25 -12.26 2.42
C ARG A 32 -14.05 -10.96 2.55
N THR A 33 -13.55 -9.86 1.97
CA THR A 33 -14.26 -8.59 1.98
C THR A 33 -15.57 -8.65 1.20
N MET A 34 -15.61 -9.35 0.06
CA MET A 34 -16.84 -9.57 -0.71
C MET A 34 -17.85 -10.39 0.09
N ALA A 35 -17.44 -11.52 0.68
CA ALA A 35 -18.30 -12.34 1.53
C ALA A 35 -18.83 -11.55 2.74
N LYS A 36 -17.96 -10.77 3.39
CA LYS A 36 -18.34 -9.87 4.47
C LYS A 36 -19.41 -8.86 4.06
N ASN A 37 -19.28 -8.25 2.89
CA ASN A 37 -20.25 -7.30 2.37
C ASN A 37 -21.60 -7.98 2.06
N SER A 38 -21.58 -9.23 1.57
CA SER A 38 -22.81 -10.02 1.35
C SER A 38 -23.53 -10.33 2.66
N VAL A 39 -22.80 -10.69 3.72
CA VAL A 39 -23.38 -10.88 5.06
C VAL A 39 -23.96 -9.55 5.60
N HIS A 40 -23.28 -8.43 5.39
CA HIS A 40 -23.80 -7.12 5.77
C HIS A 40 -25.09 -6.76 5.03
N ALA A 41 -25.15 -7.03 3.72
CA ALA A 41 -26.36 -6.79 2.94
C ALA A 41 -27.55 -7.61 3.44
N LEU A 42 -27.36 -8.89 3.75
CA LEU A 42 -28.38 -9.75 4.38
C LEU A 42 -28.82 -9.21 5.74
N ALA A 43 -27.89 -8.78 6.59
CA ALA A 43 -28.23 -8.21 7.90
C ALA A 43 -29.09 -6.94 7.77
N ILE A 44 -28.76 -6.07 6.83
CA ILE A 44 -29.51 -4.84 6.58
C ILE A 44 -30.92 -5.16 6.09
N SER A 45 -31.09 -6.16 5.21
CA SER A 45 -32.42 -6.52 4.64
C SER A 45 -33.40 -7.05 5.71
N VAL A 46 -32.89 -7.55 6.84
CA VAL A 46 -33.72 -7.99 7.99
C VAL A 46 -33.70 -7.00 9.16
N GLY A 47 -33.30 -5.76 8.91
CA GLY A 47 -33.32 -4.70 9.92
C GLY A 47 -32.24 -4.75 11.00
N LEU A 48 -31.15 -5.51 10.76
CA LEU A 48 -30.01 -5.61 11.68
C LEU A 48 -28.86 -4.65 11.29
N PRO A 49 -28.82 -3.40 11.74
CA PRO A 49 -27.80 -2.42 11.35
C PRO A 49 -26.48 -2.61 12.12
N LEU A 50 -25.97 -3.82 12.23
CA LEU A 50 -24.81 -4.20 13.04
C LEU A 50 -23.45 -3.81 12.45
N LYS A 51 -23.35 -2.69 11.72
CA LYS A 51 -22.19 -2.18 10.95
C LYS A 51 -20.81 -2.81 11.30
N ARG A 52 -20.26 -2.52 12.48
CA ARG A 52 -18.93 -2.99 12.89
C ARG A 52 -18.96 -4.25 13.77
N ARG A 53 -20.11 -4.59 14.34
CA ARG A 53 -20.28 -5.69 15.31
C ARG A 53 -20.80 -6.98 14.69
N LEU A 54 -21.25 -6.96 13.43
CA LEU A 54 -21.90 -8.08 12.77
C LEU A 54 -21.10 -9.40 12.82
N LEU A 55 -19.80 -9.33 12.69
CA LEU A 55 -18.92 -10.51 12.69
C LEU A 55 -18.24 -10.77 14.06
N THR A 56 -18.61 -10.04 15.11
CA THR A 56 -18.26 -10.42 16.48
C THR A 56 -19.14 -11.59 16.94
N LYS A 57 -18.76 -12.29 18.03
CA LYS A 57 -19.55 -13.39 18.58
C LYS A 57 -21.02 -13.03 18.75
N GLY A 58 -21.33 -11.97 19.49
CA GLY A 58 -22.71 -11.51 19.70
C GLY A 58 -23.41 -11.05 18.41
N GLY A 59 -22.71 -10.41 17.47
CA GLY A 59 -23.29 -10.03 16.18
C GLY A 59 -23.65 -11.24 15.31
N ARG A 60 -22.84 -12.28 15.32
CA ARG A 60 -23.14 -13.56 14.65
C ARG A 60 -24.34 -14.27 15.30
N GLU A 61 -24.44 -14.29 16.62
CA GLU A 61 -25.59 -14.84 17.35
C GLU A 61 -26.89 -14.11 16.97
N MET A 62 -26.88 -12.79 16.96
CA MET A 62 -28.02 -11.97 16.51
C MET A 62 -28.39 -12.24 15.04
N LEU A 63 -27.40 -12.40 14.17
CA LEU A 63 -27.61 -12.71 12.77
C LEU A 63 -28.24 -14.11 12.59
N LEU A 64 -27.81 -15.08 13.39
CA LEU A 64 -28.36 -16.45 13.37
C LEU A 64 -29.79 -16.50 13.90
N ALA A 65 -30.13 -15.72 14.92
CA ALA A 65 -31.46 -15.64 15.51
C ALA A 65 -32.45 -14.80 14.68
N ALA A 66 -31.98 -14.02 13.70
CA ALA A 66 -32.83 -13.15 12.91
C ALA A 66 -33.80 -13.97 12.02
N PRO A 67 -35.11 -13.63 12.00
CA PRO A 67 -36.07 -14.28 11.15
C PRO A 67 -35.76 -13.98 9.69
N MET A 68 -35.56 -15.05 8.90
CA MET A 68 -35.21 -14.98 7.49
C MET A 68 -36.03 -15.99 6.69
N SER A 69 -36.27 -15.71 5.41
CA SER A 69 -36.81 -16.72 4.49
C SER A 69 -35.84 -17.91 4.34
N PRO A 70 -36.32 -19.08 3.94
CA PRO A 70 -35.45 -20.24 3.73
C PRO A 70 -34.23 -19.95 2.82
N VAL A 71 -34.43 -19.21 1.72
CA VAL A 71 -33.37 -18.81 0.80
C VAL A 71 -32.35 -17.87 1.47
N MET A 72 -32.82 -16.91 2.23
CA MET A 72 -31.92 -15.98 2.95
C MET A 72 -31.13 -16.69 4.05
N SER A 73 -31.76 -17.63 4.75
CA SER A 73 -31.09 -18.45 5.77
C SER A 73 -29.98 -19.31 5.13
N GLN A 74 -30.25 -19.93 4.01
CA GLN A 74 -29.24 -20.68 3.25
C GLN A 74 -28.10 -19.80 2.78
N GLN A 75 -28.38 -18.59 2.24
CA GLN A 75 -27.34 -17.65 1.84
C GLN A 75 -26.50 -17.18 3.02
N ARG A 76 -27.11 -16.90 4.16
CA ARG A 76 -26.40 -16.54 5.41
C ARG A 76 -25.39 -17.62 5.79
N GLU A 77 -25.83 -18.87 5.84
CA GLU A 77 -24.97 -20.01 6.19
C GLU A 77 -23.80 -20.15 5.21
N GLN A 78 -24.06 -20.06 3.91
CA GLN A 78 -23.03 -20.13 2.87
C GLN A 78 -21.98 -19.00 3.04
N TRP A 79 -22.41 -17.75 3.21
CA TRP A 79 -21.48 -16.63 3.35
C TRP A 79 -20.71 -16.66 4.67
N VAL A 80 -21.33 -17.07 5.77
CA VAL A 80 -20.65 -17.18 7.07
C VAL A 80 -19.63 -18.32 7.02
N SER A 81 -20.00 -19.49 6.51
CA SER A 81 -19.08 -20.62 6.31
C SER A 81 -17.89 -20.26 5.41
N LEU A 82 -18.16 -19.55 4.30
CA LEU A 82 -17.09 -19.08 3.42
C LEU A 82 -16.14 -18.08 4.12
N LEU A 83 -16.67 -17.21 4.97
CA LEU A 83 -15.83 -16.29 5.77
C LEU A 83 -14.88 -17.06 6.68
N ASP A 84 -15.39 -18.05 7.40
CA ASP A 84 -14.59 -18.86 8.32
C ASP A 84 -13.53 -19.68 7.57
N GLU A 85 -13.86 -20.19 6.38
CA GLU A 85 -12.90 -20.88 5.51
C GLU A 85 -11.82 -19.92 5.00
N LEU A 86 -12.18 -18.73 4.58
CA LEU A 86 -11.21 -17.73 4.10
C LEU A 86 -10.29 -17.28 5.24
N ASP A 87 -10.79 -17.09 6.45
CA ASP A 87 -9.96 -16.76 7.62
C ASP A 87 -8.97 -17.89 7.94
N ARG A 88 -9.41 -19.15 7.90
CA ARG A 88 -8.52 -20.33 8.06
C ARG A 88 -7.41 -20.39 6.99
N ARG A 89 -7.68 -19.99 5.76
CA ARG A 89 -6.68 -19.97 4.67
C ARG A 89 -5.76 -18.77 4.72
N ILE A 90 -6.21 -17.64 5.24
CA ILE A 90 -5.40 -16.42 5.37
C ILE A 90 -4.39 -16.55 6.51
N ALA A 91 -4.77 -17.14 7.63
CA ALA A 91 -3.94 -17.20 8.83
C ALA A 91 -2.55 -17.83 8.60
N PRO A 92 -2.40 -19.02 7.94
CA PRO A 92 -1.08 -19.59 7.67
C PRO A 92 -0.24 -18.72 6.71
N LEU A 93 -0.86 -18.03 5.75
CA LEU A 93 -0.15 -17.09 4.88
C LEU A 93 0.34 -15.86 5.67
N ASP A 94 -0.45 -15.36 6.61
CA ASP A 94 -0.03 -14.28 7.49
C ASP A 94 1.14 -14.71 8.37
N ALA A 95 1.11 -15.90 8.97
CA ALA A 95 2.19 -16.45 9.76
C ALA A 95 3.48 -16.61 8.93
N TRP A 96 3.39 -17.22 7.77
CA TRP A 96 4.52 -17.41 6.87
C TRP A 96 5.12 -16.08 6.42
N LEU A 97 4.31 -15.07 6.05
CA LEU A 97 4.80 -13.75 5.68
C LEU A 97 5.47 -13.01 6.85
N GLN A 98 5.01 -13.21 8.07
CA GLN A 98 5.68 -12.71 9.27
C GLN A 98 7.05 -13.36 9.46
N GLU A 99 7.15 -14.67 9.26
CA GLU A 99 8.40 -15.41 9.30
C GLU A 99 9.39 -14.92 8.25
N GLN A 100 8.93 -14.73 6.99
CA GLN A 100 9.76 -14.16 5.91
C GLN A 100 10.28 -12.74 6.20
N ALA A 101 9.66 -12.03 7.11
CA ALA A 101 10.07 -10.70 7.52
C ALA A 101 11.08 -10.70 8.66
N GLN A 102 11.21 -11.82 9.40
CA GLN A 102 12.12 -11.92 10.54
C GLN A 102 13.55 -12.02 10.05
N GLY A 103 14.44 -11.21 10.66
CA GLY A 103 15.87 -11.21 10.32
C GLY A 103 16.23 -10.53 8.98
N ASP A 104 15.25 -10.07 8.17
CA ASP A 104 15.56 -9.25 7.01
C ASP A 104 15.75 -7.79 7.44
N LEU A 105 17.00 -7.37 7.57
CA LEU A 105 17.36 -6.00 7.97
C LEU A 105 16.75 -4.91 7.09
N ARG A 106 16.47 -5.22 5.83
CA ARG A 106 15.83 -4.29 4.88
C ARG A 106 14.38 -4.05 5.27
N VAL A 107 13.66 -5.12 5.66
CA VAL A 107 12.29 -5.06 6.14
C VAL A 107 12.22 -4.36 7.48
N GLU A 108 13.10 -4.71 8.42
CA GLU A 108 13.18 -4.07 9.74
C GLU A 108 13.43 -2.57 9.62
N ARG A 109 14.37 -2.18 8.79
CA ARG A 109 14.69 -0.78 8.48
C ARG A 109 13.47 -0.01 7.95
N LEU A 110 12.74 -0.58 6.99
CA LEU A 110 11.53 0.06 6.47
C LEU A 110 10.40 0.18 7.51
N ARG A 111 10.29 -0.79 8.41
CA ARG A 111 9.30 -0.78 9.49
C ARG A 111 9.52 0.31 10.54
N THR A 112 10.70 0.92 10.59
CA THR A 112 10.92 2.11 11.42
C THR A 112 10.12 3.32 10.93
N HIS A 113 9.71 3.34 9.64
CA HIS A 113 8.87 4.41 9.12
C HIS A 113 7.40 4.20 9.52
N PRO A 114 6.73 5.21 10.14
CA PRO A 114 5.33 5.11 10.52
C PRO A 114 4.45 4.87 9.28
N GLY A 115 3.59 3.86 9.37
CA GLY A 115 2.70 3.41 8.30
C GLY A 115 3.25 2.31 7.40
N LEU A 116 4.55 2.00 7.41
CA LEU A 116 5.10 0.85 6.71
C LEU A 116 5.04 -0.40 7.60
N GLY A 117 3.97 -1.18 7.46
CA GLY A 117 3.83 -2.49 8.12
C GLY A 117 4.58 -3.60 7.39
N VAL A 118 4.62 -4.80 7.98
CA VAL A 118 5.33 -5.97 7.45
C VAL A 118 5.01 -6.25 5.98
N LEU A 119 3.74 -6.34 5.62
CA LEU A 119 3.33 -6.68 4.24
C LEU A 119 3.78 -5.64 3.21
N THR A 120 3.72 -4.35 3.58
CA THR A 120 4.18 -3.27 2.69
C THR A 120 5.69 -3.30 2.55
N SER A 121 6.41 -3.49 3.65
CA SER A 121 7.87 -3.56 3.66
C SER A 121 8.39 -4.75 2.87
N LEU A 122 7.84 -5.96 3.06
CA LEU A 122 8.15 -7.13 2.25
C LEU A 122 7.90 -6.87 0.76
N CYS A 123 6.73 -6.32 0.43
CA CYS A 123 6.39 -6.06 -0.97
C CYS A 123 7.36 -5.05 -1.61
N VAL A 124 7.75 -3.99 -0.88
CA VAL A 124 8.73 -2.99 -1.33
C VAL A 124 10.11 -3.65 -1.51
N VAL A 125 10.61 -4.38 -0.50
CA VAL A 125 11.91 -5.04 -0.56
C VAL A 125 12.00 -5.98 -1.74
N HIS A 126 11.10 -6.95 -1.86
CA HIS A 126 11.19 -7.99 -2.89
C HIS A 126 10.84 -7.51 -4.30
N LEU A 127 10.09 -6.41 -4.43
CA LEU A 127 9.81 -5.82 -5.74
C LEU A 127 10.92 -4.90 -6.22
N LEU A 128 11.60 -4.17 -5.30
CA LEU A 128 12.61 -3.19 -5.67
C LEU A 128 14.04 -3.74 -5.64
N SER A 129 14.31 -4.86 -4.96
CA SER A 129 15.67 -5.44 -4.89
C SER A 129 16.15 -5.99 -6.24
N PRO A 130 17.43 -5.85 -6.56
CA PRO A 130 18.38 -4.94 -5.91
C PRO A 130 18.00 -3.47 -6.18
N VAL A 131 18.00 -2.67 -5.13
CA VAL A 131 17.51 -1.28 -5.22
C VAL A 131 18.42 -0.40 -6.08
N GLN A 132 19.69 -0.78 -6.21
CA GLN A 132 20.74 -0.11 -7.00
C GLN A 132 20.44 -0.10 -8.49
N ARG A 133 19.60 -1.03 -9.00
CA ARG A 133 19.18 -1.03 -10.41
C ARG A 133 18.37 0.21 -10.82
N PHE A 134 17.88 0.97 -9.84
CA PHE A 134 17.17 2.22 -10.08
C PHE A 134 18.08 3.43 -9.89
N ALA A 135 18.46 4.09 -10.96
CA ALA A 135 19.31 5.28 -10.90
C ALA A 135 18.67 6.44 -10.11
N THR A 136 17.36 6.56 -10.12
CA THR A 136 16.64 7.67 -9.46
C THR A 136 15.30 7.22 -8.87
N SER A 137 14.80 7.97 -7.89
CA SER A 137 13.47 7.76 -7.34
C SER A 137 12.34 7.92 -8.38
N ARG A 138 12.55 8.69 -9.45
CA ARG A 138 11.59 8.82 -10.56
C ARG A 138 11.42 7.48 -11.29
N LYS A 139 12.51 6.75 -11.52
CA LYS A 139 12.46 5.40 -12.14
C LYS A 139 11.71 4.40 -11.26
N VAL A 140 11.88 4.46 -9.93
CA VAL A 140 11.10 3.63 -8.99
C VAL A 140 9.61 3.96 -9.07
N VAL A 141 9.26 5.23 -9.09
CA VAL A 141 7.86 5.70 -9.16
C VAL A 141 7.21 5.23 -10.47
N ALA A 142 7.89 5.34 -11.61
CA ALA A 142 7.42 4.82 -12.90
C ALA A 142 7.29 3.30 -12.89
N TYR A 143 8.28 2.58 -12.36
CA TYR A 143 8.26 1.11 -12.24
C TYR A 143 7.08 0.58 -11.43
N VAL A 144 6.63 1.34 -10.42
CA VAL A 144 5.45 1.00 -9.60
C VAL A 144 4.15 1.52 -10.22
N GLY A 145 4.23 2.44 -11.20
CA GLY A 145 3.08 3.05 -11.87
C GLY A 145 2.34 4.05 -10.99
N LEU A 146 3.10 4.83 -10.19
CA LEU A 146 2.63 5.98 -9.41
C LEU A 146 3.01 7.33 -10.04
N ASP A 147 3.59 7.30 -11.24
CA ASP A 147 3.89 8.48 -12.05
C ASP A 147 2.62 9.01 -12.72
N PRO A 148 2.54 10.32 -13.00
CA PRO A 148 1.44 10.88 -13.76
C PRO A 148 1.46 10.35 -15.19
N MET A 149 0.29 9.90 -15.68
CA MET A 149 0.13 9.57 -17.09
C MET A 149 -0.16 10.86 -17.87
N GLU A 150 0.68 11.13 -18.86
CA GLU A 150 0.50 12.22 -19.79
C GLU A 150 -0.02 11.67 -21.14
N ARG A 151 -1.14 12.18 -21.62
CA ARG A 151 -1.58 12.04 -23.00
C ARG A 151 -1.48 13.41 -23.66
N SER A 152 -0.43 13.58 -24.43
CA SER A 152 -0.24 14.79 -25.25
C SER A 152 -0.69 14.49 -26.68
N SER A 153 -1.62 15.30 -27.19
CA SER A 153 -1.82 15.48 -28.64
C SER A 153 -1.27 16.86 -28.97
N ALA A 154 -0.44 16.95 -29.99
CA ALA A 154 0.38 18.09 -30.49
C ALA A 154 0.31 19.45 -29.74
N GLU A 155 -0.84 19.92 -29.26
CA GLU A 155 -0.98 21.21 -28.59
C GLU A 155 -1.57 21.18 -27.18
N LYS A 156 -2.13 20.03 -26.70
CA LYS A 156 -2.77 19.96 -25.36
C LYS A 156 -2.18 18.84 -24.50
N LYS A 157 -1.45 19.22 -23.44
CA LYS A 157 -1.02 18.29 -22.38
C LYS A 157 -2.20 17.97 -21.46
N ARG A 158 -2.65 16.71 -21.46
CA ARG A 158 -3.68 16.20 -20.54
C ARG A 158 -3.08 15.23 -19.57
N TYR A 159 -3.18 15.50 -18.27
CA TYR A 159 -2.79 14.57 -17.21
C TYR A 159 -3.98 13.71 -16.81
N LEU A 160 -3.90 12.39 -17.02
CA LEU A 160 -4.98 11.42 -16.85
C LEU A 160 -4.89 10.56 -15.58
N GLY A 161 -4.30 11.05 -14.51
CA GLY A 161 -4.09 10.27 -13.28
C GLY A 161 -2.70 9.64 -13.24
N ILE A 162 -2.57 8.44 -12.68
CA ILE A 162 -1.31 7.68 -12.63
C ILE A 162 -1.26 6.63 -13.74
N SER A 163 -0.06 6.26 -14.20
CA SER A 163 0.14 5.29 -15.30
C SER A 163 -0.46 3.92 -15.00
N LYS A 164 -0.50 3.52 -13.72
CA LYS A 164 -0.94 2.20 -13.25
C LYS A 164 -0.13 1.02 -13.80
N GLU A 165 0.98 1.27 -14.45
CA GLU A 165 1.93 0.25 -14.88
C GLU A 165 2.59 -0.40 -13.66
N GLY A 166 3.09 -1.63 -13.80
CA GLY A 166 3.73 -2.35 -12.71
C GLY A 166 2.77 -2.91 -11.65
N SER A 167 3.22 -2.98 -10.38
CA SER A 167 2.54 -3.75 -9.33
C SER A 167 1.30 -3.08 -8.75
N GLY A 168 0.11 -3.56 -9.11
CA GLY A 168 -1.16 -3.13 -8.49
C GLY A 168 -1.22 -3.41 -6.98
N LEU A 169 -0.64 -4.53 -6.54
CA LEU A 169 -0.57 -4.87 -5.12
C LEU A 169 0.25 -3.85 -4.32
N LEU A 170 1.45 -3.47 -4.81
CA LEU A 170 2.28 -2.49 -4.11
C LEU A 170 1.60 -1.13 -4.04
N ARG A 171 0.94 -0.69 -5.12
CA ARG A 171 0.16 0.57 -5.09
C ARG A 171 -0.95 0.54 -4.05
N PHE A 172 -1.69 -0.57 -3.95
CA PHE A 172 -2.72 -0.76 -2.92
C PHE A 172 -2.12 -0.67 -1.52
N LEU A 173 -1.06 -1.44 -1.24
CA LEU A 173 -0.40 -1.45 0.08
C LEU A 173 0.17 -0.08 0.44
N LEU A 174 0.75 0.65 -0.51
CA LEU A 174 1.25 2.01 -0.28
C LEU A 174 0.14 3.02 0.01
N VAL A 175 -1.04 2.88 -0.59
CA VAL A 175 -2.20 3.74 -0.28
C VAL A 175 -2.70 3.46 1.14
N GLU A 176 -2.79 2.20 1.56
CA GLU A 176 -3.16 1.86 2.94
C GLU A 176 -2.09 2.34 3.95
N ALA A 177 -0.81 2.14 3.63
CA ALA A 177 0.30 2.65 4.42
C ALA A 177 0.27 4.19 4.53
N ALA A 178 -0.06 4.90 3.45
CA ALA A 178 -0.19 6.34 3.44
C ALA A 178 -1.33 6.83 4.37
N ARG A 179 -2.47 6.11 4.41
CA ARG A 179 -3.58 6.41 5.34
C ARG A 179 -3.17 6.28 6.81
N ALA A 180 -2.31 5.33 7.13
CA ALA A 180 -1.76 5.18 8.47
C ALA A 180 -0.69 6.27 8.75
N ALA A 181 0.22 6.50 7.81
CA ALA A 181 1.32 7.44 7.96
C ALA A 181 0.86 8.89 8.20
N ILE A 182 -0.17 9.36 7.50
CA ILE A 182 -0.69 10.74 7.69
C ILE A 182 -1.24 11.00 9.08
N LYS A 183 -1.57 9.96 9.86
CA LYS A 183 -2.07 10.12 11.24
C LYS A 183 -0.94 10.37 12.23
N VAL A 184 0.28 9.94 11.92
CA VAL A 184 1.43 9.91 12.83
C VAL A 184 2.53 10.86 12.36
N ASP A 185 2.78 10.98 11.06
CA ASP A 185 3.82 11.82 10.49
C ASP A 185 3.32 13.24 10.21
N PRO A 186 3.81 14.28 10.96
CA PRO A 186 3.32 15.65 10.80
C PRO A 186 3.62 16.24 9.42
N GLU A 187 4.72 15.85 8.77
CA GLU A 187 5.08 16.34 7.44
C GLU A 187 4.13 15.76 6.37
N LEU A 188 3.85 14.46 6.43
CA LEU A 188 2.90 13.83 5.53
C LEU A 188 1.47 14.32 5.76
N ASN A 189 1.10 14.60 7.01
CA ASN A 189 -0.20 15.18 7.35
C ASN A 189 -0.35 16.57 6.70
N ARG A 190 0.60 17.49 6.91
CA ARG A 190 0.57 18.83 6.30
C ARG A 190 0.54 18.76 4.78
N PHE A 191 1.36 17.89 4.19
CA PHE A 191 1.37 17.66 2.74
C PHE A 191 0.02 17.18 2.23
N SER A 192 -0.58 16.18 2.90
CA SER A 192 -1.90 15.63 2.57
C SER A 192 -2.99 16.72 2.64
N ARG A 193 -3.09 17.45 3.75
CA ARG A 193 -4.11 18.51 3.95
C ARG A 193 -4.07 19.56 2.84
N ARG A 194 -2.88 20.04 2.48
CA ARG A 194 -2.69 21.00 1.39
C ARG A 194 -3.19 20.45 0.05
N LEU A 195 -2.97 19.17 -0.23
CA LEU A 195 -3.40 18.53 -1.47
C LEU A 195 -4.90 18.22 -1.48
N VAL A 196 -5.48 17.83 -0.34
CA VAL A 196 -6.93 17.61 -0.21
C VAL A 196 -7.68 18.86 -0.61
N TYR A 197 -7.28 20.01 -0.12
CA TYR A 197 -7.91 21.29 -0.47
C TYR A 197 -7.86 21.58 -1.97
N ARG A 198 -6.72 21.30 -2.64
CA ARG A 198 -6.50 21.65 -4.05
C ARG A 198 -6.97 20.62 -5.05
N ARG A 199 -6.96 19.34 -4.72
CA ARG A 199 -7.08 18.23 -5.67
C ARG A 199 -8.05 17.13 -5.22
N GLY A 200 -8.62 17.28 -4.03
CA GLY A 200 -9.50 16.30 -3.39
C GLY A 200 -8.77 15.13 -2.73
N PRO A 201 -9.46 14.37 -1.85
CA PRO A 201 -8.86 13.36 -0.98
C PRO A 201 -8.26 12.17 -1.75
N GLN A 202 -8.89 11.75 -2.85
CA GLN A 202 -8.41 10.61 -3.64
C GLN A 202 -7.04 10.87 -4.27
N LYS A 203 -6.84 12.05 -4.86
CA LYS A 203 -5.56 12.43 -5.47
C LYS A 203 -4.51 12.72 -4.40
N ALA A 204 -4.91 13.29 -3.28
CA ALA A 204 -4.02 13.58 -2.16
C ALA A 204 -3.40 12.30 -1.58
N ILE A 205 -4.20 11.25 -1.31
CA ILE A 205 -3.67 10.02 -0.73
C ILE A 205 -2.72 9.29 -1.68
N VAL A 206 -2.97 9.31 -2.98
CA VAL A 206 -2.06 8.74 -3.99
C VAL A 206 -0.74 9.52 -4.04
N ALA A 207 -0.76 10.83 -3.91
CA ALA A 207 0.44 11.64 -3.84
C ALA A 207 1.26 11.37 -2.56
N VAL A 208 0.60 11.13 -1.42
CA VAL A 208 1.26 10.68 -0.18
C VAL A 208 1.87 9.29 -0.37
N ALA A 209 1.15 8.35 -0.97
CA ALA A 209 1.67 7.01 -1.28
C ALA A 209 2.92 7.07 -2.18
N ARG A 210 2.94 7.95 -3.18
CA ARG A 210 4.13 8.21 -4.00
C ARG A 210 5.29 8.77 -3.16
N LYS A 211 5.03 9.72 -2.26
CA LYS A 211 6.06 10.28 -1.37
C LYS A 211 6.60 9.22 -0.42
N LEU A 212 5.71 8.34 0.09
CA LEU A 212 6.09 7.22 0.95
C LEU A 212 6.99 6.21 0.22
N LEU A 213 6.66 5.88 -1.05
CA LEU A 213 7.50 5.03 -1.89
C LEU A 213 8.91 5.62 -2.08
N ILE A 214 9.00 6.93 -2.34
CA ILE A 214 10.30 7.60 -2.49
C ILE A 214 11.11 7.54 -1.19
N ARG A 215 10.48 7.75 -0.03
CA ARG A 215 11.16 7.61 1.27
C ARG A 215 11.65 6.19 1.49
N ALA A 216 10.81 5.18 1.25
CA ALA A 216 11.18 3.78 1.35
C ALA A 216 12.36 3.42 0.42
N TYR A 217 12.36 3.92 -0.80
CA TYR A 217 13.47 3.75 -1.74
C TYR A 217 14.77 4.36 -1.20
N ILE A 218 14.74 5.59 -0.68
CA ILE A 218 15.93 6.24 -0.11
C ILE A 218 16.44 5.46 1.10
N MET A 219 15.56 5.05 2.00
CA MET A 219 15.92 4.25 3.18
C MET A 219 16.59 2.92 2.79
N LEU A 220 16.11 2.25 1.75
CA LEU A 220 16.74 1.02 1.24
C LEU A 220 18.06 1.28 0.53
N ARG A 221 18.14 2.30 -0.31
CA ARG A 221 19.33 2.63 -1.10
C ARG A 221 20.50 3.05 -0.21
N ASP A 222 20.21 3.90 0.77
CA ASP A 222 21.21 4.49 1.66
C ASP A 222 21.41 3.67 2.94
N GLU A 223 20.67 2.56 3.05
CA GLU A 223 20.70 1.65 4.20
C GLU A 223 20.49 2.32 5.57
N ILE A 224 19.55 3.26 5.62
CA ILE A 224 19.24 4.08 6.80
C ILE A 224 17.84 3.79 7.34
N ASP A 225 17.66 3.96 8.65
CA ASP A 225 16.36 3.96 9.31
C ASP A 225 15.62 5.31 9.13
N TYR A 226 14.37 5.36 9.60
CA TYR A 226 13.57 6.57 9.48
C TYR A 226 14.08 7.75 10.30
N ALA A 227 14.71 7.51 11.45
CA ALA A 227 15.27 8.58 12.28
C ALA A 227 16.44 9.27 11.59
N VAL A 228 17.35 8.49 10.98
CA VAL A 228 18.44 9.03 10.17
C VAL A 228 17.93 9.74 8.93
N PHE A 229 16.91 9.17 8.25
CA PHE A 229 16.27 9.83 7.11
C PHE A 229 15.73 11.23 7.48
N LEU A 230 15.06 11.36 8.62
CA LEU A 230 14.55 12.66 9.10
C LEU A 230 15.68 13.65 9.38
N ARG A 231 16.74 13.24 10.08
CA ARG A 231 17.90 14.09 10.38
C ARG A 231 18.53 14.65 9.11
N ARG A 232 18.85 13.80 8.13
CA ARG A 232 19.38 14.23 6.83
C ARG A 232 18.45 15.21 6.11
N GLY A 233 17.14 15.02 6.21
CA GLY A 233 16.15 15.94 5.64
C GLY A 233 16.15 17.33 6.29
N VAL A 234 16.39 17.42 7.59
CA VAL A 234 16.53 18.70 8.34
C VAL A 234 17.83 19.40 7.95
N GLU A 235 18.95 18.69 7.97
CA GLU A 235 20.26 19.22 7.59
C GLU A 235 20.29 19.78 6.17
N ALA A 236 19.71 19.05 5.19
CA ALA A 236 19.61 19.50 3.81
C ALA A 236 18.73 20.75 3.63
N ARG A 237 17.70 20.94 4.47
CA ARG A 237 16.87 22.16 4.46
C ARG A 237 17.62 23.35 5.07
N SER A 238 18.33 23.14 6.18
CA SER A 238 19.14 24.16 6.84
C SER A 238 20.22 24.68 5.90
N ALA A 239 20.97 23.80 5.25
CA ALA A 239 21.99 24.16 4.27
C ALA A 239 21.46 24.98 3.08
N ARG A 240 20.25 24.61 2.56
CA ARG A 240 19.62 25.39 1.48
C ARG A 240 19.18 26.77 1.92
N ASN A 241 18.69 26.91 3.14
CA ASN A 241 18.28 28.23 3.66
C ASN A 241 19.49 29.13 3.91
N SER A 242 20.60 28.60 4.44
CA SER A 242 21.85 29.36 4.63
C SER A 242 22.42 29.82 3.29
N HIS A 243 22.35 28.99 2.25
CA HIS A 243 22.82 29.36 0.92
C HIS A 243 21.96 30.48 0.26
N ARG A 244 20.65 30.51 0.54
CA ARG A 244 19.74 31.56 0.04
C ARG A 244 19.95 32.90 0.75
N LEU A 245 20.40 32.91 1.99
CA LEU A 245 20.67 34.13 2.76
C LEU A 245 22.02 34.75 2.40
N ASN A 246 22.94 33.97 1.79
CA ASN A 246 24.29 34.42 1.42
C ASN A 246 24.45 34.77 -0.07
N VAL A 247 23.36 34.87 -0.84
CA VAL A 247 23.44 35.38 -2.22
C VAL A 247 23.40 36.90 -2.14
N PRO A 248 24.51 37.65 -2.50
CA PRO A 248 24.47 39.09 -2.54
C PRO A 248 23.45 39.53 -3.58
N GLU A 249 22.61 40.49 -3.24
CA GLU A 249 21.77 41.20 -4.20
C GLU A 249 22.69 41.91 -5.20
N ALA A 250 22.62 41.51 -6.48
CA ALA A 250 23.34 42.08 -7.60
C ALA A 250 22.45 43.13 -8.27
#